data_b5baa83e1dda6386617ff68b2b510d97
#
_entry.id   b5baa83e1dda6386617ff68b2b510d97
#
_cell.length_a   1.000
_cell.length_b   1.000
_cell.length_c   1.000
_cell.angle_alpha   90.00
_cell.angle_beta   90.00
_cell.angle_gamma   90.00
#
_symmetry.space_group_name_H-M   'P 1'
#
loop_
_entity.id
_entity.type
_entity.pdbx_description
1 polymer ?
#
loop_
_entity_poly.entity_id
_entity_poly.type
_entity_poly.pdbx_seq_one_letter_code
_entity_poly.pdbx_strand_id
1 'polypeptide(L)'
;EVTLEYNGSSVTKTLQYIPSGSGAAPINFGPVYSYRQQIQSYNFALLDAYNDLKVLQPLMPATKPPYVTLKGNLLSLNAEQAYESNLPTPIKIFFNKAAEEQFTSFPTFFETADRIQFLIVNQYNNLNGGMYTMTQSSEGISTWAKLNRILFETSTIPIDKQLVGSQNDIQIQIIEDYIVDQDPNRPLDLVFAPQGPLRINTLNSNFPLTSIDVNIRWFSDDGDSQIILLPSNTRASIKLRFTKRST
;
A
#
# COMPACT_ATOMS: atom_id res chain seq x y z
N GLU A 1 -4.15 3.25 -11.54
CA GLU A 1 -4.59 4.42 -12.30
C GLU A 1 -5.94 4.91 -11.82
N VAL A 2 -6.19 6.21 -11.95
CA VAL A 2 -7.48 6.85 -11.76
C VAL A 2 -7.88 7.59 -13.02
N THR A 3 -9.17 7.56 -13.38
CA THR A 3 -9.68 8.30 -14.53
C THR A 3 -10.89 9.12 -14.10
N LEU A 4 -10.94 10.37 -14.51
CA LEU A 4 -12.12 11.22 -14.41
C LEU A 4 -12.69 11.43 -15.81
N GLU A 5 -14.01 11.29 -15.93
CA GLU A 5 -14.74 11.50 -17.18
C GLU A 5 -15.89 12.45 -16.98
N TYR A 6 -16.06 13.38 -17.90
CA TYR A 6 -17.22 14.28 -17.96
C TYR A 6 -17.55 14.66 -19.40
N ASN A 7 -18.82 14.53 -19.77
CA ASN A 7 -19.35 14.96 -21.06
C ASN A 7 -18.49 14.47 -22.28
N GLY A 8 -18.10 13.20 -22.27
CA GLY A 8 -17.31 12.56 -23.32
C GLY A 8 -15.81 12.87 -23.33
N SER A 9 -15.32 13.69 -22.41
CA SER A 9 -13.90 13.90 -22.19
C SER A 9 -13.42 13.11 -20.98
N SER A 10 -12.28 12.43 -21.10
CA SER A 10 -11.70 11.66 -20.02
C SER A 10 -10.21 11.98 -19.83
N VAL A 11 -9.77 11.94 -18.58
CA VAL A 11 -8.36 12.11 -18.20
C VAL A 11 -7.96 11.00 -17.26
N THR A 12 -6.92 10.26 -17.62
CA THR A 12 -6.35 9.18 -16.82
C THR A 12 -5.02 9.61 -16.24
N LYS A 13 -4.81 9.35 -14.95
CA LYS A 13 -3.54 9.57 -14.25
C LYS A 13 -3.08 8.31 -13.56
N THR A 14 -1.79 8.02 -13.71
CA THR A 14 -1.13 6.94 -12.97
C THR A 14 -0.78 7.44 -11.57
N LEU A 15 -0.99 6.59 -10.56
CA LEU A 15 -0.54 6.90 -9.22
C LEU A 15 0.99 7.01 -9.22
N GLN A 16 1.47 8.13 -8.69
CA GLN A 16 2.89 8.40 -8.59
C GLN A 16 3.33 8.34 -7.13
N TYR A 17 4.47 7.75 -6.92
CA TYR A 17 5.14 7.82 -5.63
C TYR A 17 5.75 9.20 -5.43
N ILE A 18 5.45 9.82 -4.30
CA ILE A 18 6.04 11.10 -3.92
C ILE A 18 7.01 10.84 -2.78
N PRO A 19 8.32 10.95 -3.04
CA PRO A 19 9.33 10.78 -2.01
C PRO A 19 9.13 11.77 -0.85
N SER A 20 9.35 11.32 0.38
CA SER A 20 9.35 12.21 1.53
C SER A 20 10.51 13.18 1.44
N GLY A 21 10.21 14.48 1.37
CA GLY A 21 11.17 15.58 1.27
C GLY A 21 10.60 16.76 0.51
N SER A 22 10.91 17.98 0.93
CA SER A 22 10.46 19.18 0.24
C SER A 22 11.13 19.26 -1.13
N GLY A 23 10.35 19.34 -2.20
CA GLY A 23 10.82 19.57 -3.56
C GLY A 23 11.24 18.33 -4.34
N ALA A 24 11.03 17.12 -3.83
CA ALA A 24 11.25 15.92 -4.63
C ALA A 24 10.18 15.79 -5.72
N ALA A 25 10.62 15.53 -6.95
CA ALA A 25 9.70 15.27 -8.05
C ALA A 25 9.00 13.92 -7.88
N PRO A 26 7.72 13.79 -8.25
CA PRO A 26 7.05 12.49 -8.29
C PRO A 26 7.77 11.51 -9.20
N ILE A 27 7.78 10.24 -8.82
CA ILE A 27 8.32 9.14 -9.63
C ILE A 27 7.27 8.06 -9.83
N ASN A 28 7.36 7.32 -10.93
CA ASN A 28 6.34 6.34 -11.30
C ASN A 28 6.39 5.05 -10.46
N PHE A 29 7.44 4.85 -9.68
CA PHE A 29 7.58 3.69 -8.83
C PHE A 29 8.45 4.04 -7.62
N GLY A 30 8.14 3.39 -6.52
CA GLY A 30 8.87 3.54 -5.27
C GLY A 30 8.17 2.74 -4.17
N PRO A 31 8.88 2.40 -3.10
CA PRO A 31 8.29 1.66 -2.00
C PRO A 31 7.28 2.52 -1.25
N VAL A 32 6.10 1.98 -1.01
CA VAL A 32 5.07 2.58 -0.18
C VAL A 32 5.20 2.02 1.23
N TYR A 33 5.53 2.86 2.19
CA TYR A 33 5.79 2.46 3.57
C TYR A 33 4.61 2.65 4.51
N SER A 34 3.55 3.33 4.08
CA SER A 34 2.36 3.55 4.90
C SER A 34 1.10 3.73 4.06
N TYR A 35 -0.05 3.37 4.62
CA TYR A 35 -1.34 3.63 3.99
C TYR A 35 -1.60 5.13 3.77
N ARG A 36 -1.07 5.99 4.62
CA ARG A 36 -1.15 7.44 4.43
C ARG A 36 -0.49 7.86 3.13
N GLN A 37 0.67 7.31 2.82
CA GLN A 37 1.40 7.59 1.59
C GLN A 37 0.64 7.06 0.36
N GLN A 38 0.04 5.88 0.45
CA GLN A 38 -0.81 5.32 -0.60
C GLN A 38 -2.02 6.21 -0.88
N ILE A 39 -2.74 6.64 0.17
CA ILE A 39 -3.88 7.55 0.05
C ILE A 39 -3.44 8.89 -0.56
N GLN A 40 -2.28 9.39 -0.17
CA GLN A 40 -1.72 10.61 -0.72
C GLN A 40 -1.47 10.49 -2.22
N SER A 41 -0.93 9.35 -2.68
CA SER A 41 -0.75 9.06 -4.11
C SER A 41 -2.07 9.04 -4.88
N TYR A 42 -3.13 8.46 -4.31
CA TYR A 42 -4.48 8.54 -4.89
C TYR A 42 -4.98 9.97 -4.98
N ASN A 43 -4.84 10.75 -3.92
CA ASN A 43 -5.32 12.13 -3.88
C ASN A 43 -4.58 13.03 -4.86
N PHE A 44 -3.29 12.83 -5.06
CA PHE A 44 -2.54 13.56 -6.09
C PHE A 44 -3.02 13.20 -7.50
N ALA A 45 -3.20 11.91 -7.79
CA ALA A 45 -3.67 11.48 -9.10
C ALA A 45 -5.10 11.98 -9.40
N LEU A 46 -5.98 11.99 -8.39
CA LEU A 46 -7.34 12.56 -8.52
C LEU A 46 -7.31 14.08 -8.73
N LEU A 47 -6.45 14.79 -8.01
CA LEU A 47 -6.26 16.24 -8.18
C LEU A 47 -5.75 16.58 -9.57
N ASP A 48 -4.73 15.87 -10.05
CA ASP A 48 -4.15 16.09 -11.38
C ASP A 48 -5.17 15.77 -12.48
N ALA A 49 -5.91 14.66 -12.34
CA ALA A 49 -6.97 14.31 -13.28
C ALA A 49 -8.07 15.38 -13.31
N TYR A 50 -8.46 15.90 -12.13
CA TYR A 50 -9.44 16.98 -12.02
C TYR A 50 -8.98 18.26 -12.71
N ASN A 51 -7.74 18.68 -12.47
CA ASN A 51 -7.18 19.90 -13.05
C ASN A 51 -7.14 19.83 -14.58
N ASP A 52 -6.66 18.71 -15.12
CA ASP A 52 -6.60 18.53 -16.57
C ASP A 52 -8.00 18.42 -17.20
N LEU A 53 -8.93 17.69 -16.54
CA LEU A 53 -10.31 17.61 -17.01
C LEU A 53 -10.99 18.99 -16.97
N LYS A 54 -10.71 19.83 -15.97
CA LYS A 54 -11.21 21.19 -15.87
C LYS A 54 -10.71 22.08 -17.00
N VAL A 55 -9.48 21.85 -17.49
CA VAL A 55 -8.96 22.54 -18.69
C VAL A 55 -9.74 22.10 -19.94
N LEU A 56 -10.02 20.81 -20.10
CA LEU A 56 -10.77 20.27 -21.23
C LEU A 56 -12.26 20.64 -21.19
N GLN A 57 -12.81 20.75 -20.00
CA GLN A 57 -14.23 21.02 -19.72
C GLN A 57 -14.39 22.16 -18.70
N PRO A 58 -14.16 23.43 -19.11
CA PRO A 58 -14.20 24.60 -18.21
C PRO A 58 -15.55 24.78 -17.49
N LEU A 59 -16.64 24.32 -18.10
CA LEU A 59 -17.99 24.39 -17.54
C LEU A 59 -18.35 23.20 -16.67
N MET A 60 -17.40 22.31 -16.36
CA MET A 60 -17.62 21.19 -15.45
C MET A 60 -18.17 21.70 -14.09
N PRO A 61 -19.28 21.12 -13.58
CA PRO A 61 -19.98 21.66 -12.42
C PRO A 61 -19.23 21.54 -11.10
N ALA A 62 -18.24 20.63 -11.00
CA ALA A 62 -17.46 20.50 -9.79
C ALA A 62 -16.48 21.67 -9.59
N THR A 63 -16.39 22.14 -8.34
CA THR A 63 -15.48 23.21 -7.91
C THR A 63 -14.25 22.68 -7.18
N LYS A 64 -14.31 21.42 -6.70
CA LYS A 64 -13.25 20.75 -5.94
C LYS A 64 -12.98 19.35 -6.52
N PRO A 65 -11.73 18.90 -6.45
CA PRO A 65 -11.40 17.52 -6.79
C PRO A 65 -12.00 16.53 -5.78
N PRO A 66 -12.33 15.31 -6.20
CA PRO A 66 -12.63 14.25 -5.26
C PRO A 66 -11.35 13.83 -4.53
N TYR A 67 -11.49 13.30 -3.33
CA TYR A 67 -10.34 12.82 -2.55
C TYR A 67 -10.72 11.66 -1.64
N VAL A 68 -9.72 10.87 -1.30
CA VAL A 68 -9.83 9.71 -0.40
C VAL A 68 -9.30 10.08 0.98
N THR A 69 -10.00 9.65 2.02
CA THR A 69 -9.55 9.75 3.41
C THR A 69 -9.64 8.41 4.10
N LEU A 70 -8.90 8.27 5.19
CA LEU A 70 -8.98 7.11 6.07
C LEU A 70 -9.55 7.55 7.41
N LYS A 71 -10.58 6.85 7.88
CA LYS A 71 -11.17 7.03 9.20
C LYS A 71 -11.19 5.69 9.92
N GLY A 72 -10.31 5.54 10.91
CA GLY A 72 -10.01 4.20 11.43
C GLY A 72 -9.39 3.35 10.32
N ASN A 73 -9.92 2.16 10.11
CA ASN A 73 -9.50 1.23 9.05
C ASN A 73 -10.38 1.31 7.78
N LEU A 74 -11.29 2.27 7.72
CA LEU A 74 -12.23 2.42 6.62
C LEU A 74 -11.80 3.57 5.70
N LEU A 75 -11.78 3.29 4.41
CA LEU A 75 -11.64 4.32 3.39
C LEU A 75 -12.94 5.08 3.20
N SER A 76 -12.81 6.36 2.95
CA SER A 76 -13.92 7.22 2.55
C SER A 76 -13.54 7.99 1.30
N LEU A 77 -14.39 7.92 0.29
CA LEU A 77 -14.32 8.80 -0.88
C LEU A 77 -15.16 10.04 -0.59
N ASN A 78 -14.58 11.20 -0.79
CA ASN A 78 -15.23 12.49 -0.62
C ASN A 78 -15.33 13.19 -1.97
N ALA A 79 -16.52 13.59 -2.37
CA ALA A 79 -16.76 14.22 -3.67
C ALA A 79 -17.94 15.20 -3.59
N GLU A 80 -17.97 16.20 -4.47
CA GLU A 80 -19.12 17.09 -4.62
C GLU A 80 -20.31 16.38 -5.28
N GLN A 81 -21.50 16.96 -5.19
CA GLN A 81 -22.72 16.43 -5.80
C GLN A 81 -22.57 16.14 -7.30
N ALA A 82 -21.75 16.89 -7.99
CA ALA A 82 -21.48 16.71 -9.42
C ALA A 82 -20.96 15.31 -9.81
N TYR A 83 -20.44 14.55 -8.84
CA TYR A 83 -19.95 13.18 -9.03
C TYR A 83 -21.01 12.10 -8.79
N GLU A 84 -22.24 12.50 -8.46
CA GLU A 84 -23.30 11.55 -8.16
C GLU A 84 -23.77 10.81 -9.41
N SER A 85 -23.66 9.48 -9.38
CA SER A 85 -23.97 8.63 -10.53
C SER A 85 -25.44 8.71 -11.02
N ASN A 86 -26.35 9.20 -10.17
CA ASN A 86 -27.77 9.36 -10.52
C ASN A 86 -28.05 10.63 -11.34
N LEU A 87 -27.08 11.51 -11.49
CA LEU A 87 -27.24 12.72 -12.30
C LEU A 87 -27.32 12.36 -13.80
N PRO A 88 -28.01 13.16 -14.62
CA PRO A 88 -28.06 12.94 -16.07
C PRO A 88 -26.66 12.99 -16.72
N THR A 89 -25.78 13.82 -16.21
CA THR A 89 -24.39 14.00 -16.68
C THR A 89 -23.44 14.09 -15.49
N PRO A 90 -23.16 12.95 -14.82
CA PRO A 90 -22.25 12.95 -13.68
C PRO A 90 -20.79 13.07 -14.13
N ILE A 91 -19.94 13.57 -13.22
CA ILE A 91 -18.51 13.35 -13.36
C ILE A 91 -18.24 11.94 -12.84
N LYS A 92 -17.74 11.07 -13.69
CA LYS A 92 -17.48 9.68 -13.35
C LYS A 92 -16.05 9.51 -12.85
N ILE A 93 -15.88 8.65 -11.85
CA ILE A 93 -14.59 8.28 -11.28
C ILE A 93 -14.36 6.79 -11.58
N PHE A 94 -13.27 6.48 -12.25
CA PHE A 94 -12.87 5.11 -12.55
C PHE A 94 -11.55 4.78 -11.86
N PHE A 95 -11.46 3.55 -11.39
CA PHE A 95 -10.22 2.93 -10.96
C PHE A 95 -9.93 1.73 -11.85
N ASN A 96 -8.67 1.48 -12.16
CA ASN A 96 -8.30 0.28 -12.89
C ASN A 96 -8.38 -0.97 -11.99
N LYS A 97 -8.28 -2.15 -12.60
CA LYS A 97 -8.40 -3.43 -11.89
C LYS A 97 -7.42 -3.56 -10.71
N ALA A 98 -6.20 -3.07 -10.86
CA ALA A 98 -5.20 -3.13 -9.77
C ALA A 98 -5.59 -2.30 -8.54
N ALA A 99 -6.39 -1.25 -8.72
CA ALA A 99 -6.92 -0.44 -7.62
C ALA A 99 -8.24 -1.00 -7.08
N GLU A 100 -8.96 -1.84 -7.86
CA GLU A 100 -10.23 -2.44 -7.44
C GLU A 100 -10.10 -3.21 -6.13
N GLU A 101 -9.05 -4.00 -6.00
CA GLU A 101 -8.79 -4.79 -4.79
C GLU A 101 -8.67 -3.93 -3.53
N GLN A 102 -8.28 -2.68 -3.69
CA GLN A 102 -8.14 -1.72 -2.58
C GLN A 102 -9.46 -1.05 -2.22
N PHE A 103 -10.43 -1.06 -3.13
CA PHE A 103 -11.74 -0.41 -2.98
C PHE A 103 -12.90 -1.42 -3.01
N THR A 104 -12.65 -2.68 -2.74
CA THR A 104 -13.60 -3.80 -2.93
C THR A 104 -14.94 -3.64 -2.24
N SER A 105 -15.02 -2.90 -1.14
CA SER A 105 -16.27 -2.71 -0.40
C SER A 105 -17.04 -1.44 -0.79
N PHE A 106 -16.56 -0.70 -1.80
CA PHE A 106 -17.36 0.37 -2.39
C PHE A 106 -18.33 -0.20 -3.44
N PRO A 107 -19.52 0.37 -3.56
CA PRO A 107 -20.41 0.02 -4.66
C PRO A 107 -19.79 0.46 -5.98
N THR A 108 -19.67 -0.48 -6.92
CA THR A 108 -19.01 -0.25 -8.21
C THR A 108 -19.81 -0.84 -9.35
N PHE A 109 -19.66 -0.26 -10.54
CA PHE A 109 -20.14 -0.81 -11.80
C PHE A 109 -18.98 -1.07 -12.73
N PHE A 110 -19.05 -2.16 -13.49
CA PHE A 110 -18.15 -2.40 -14.61
C PHE A 110 -18.76 -1.75 -15.85
N GLU A 111 -18.07 -0.76 -16.41
CA GLU A 111 -18.54 -0.03 -17.57
C GLU A 111 -18.02 -0.59 -18.89
N THR A 112 -16.92 -1.38 -18.88
CA THR A 112 -16.31 -1.96 -20.07
C THR A 112 -16.41 -3.49 -20.07
N ALA A 113 -16.51 -4.07 -21.27
CA ALA A 113 -16.53 -5.53 -21.45
C ALA A 113 -15.23 -6.19 -20.92
N ASP A 114 -14.11 -5.47 -20.96
CA ASP A 114 -12.80 -5.96 -20.53
C ASP A 114 -12.59 -5.88 -19.03
N ARG A 115 -13.50 -5.27 -18.28
CA ARG A 115 -13.43 -5.08 -16.82
C ARG A 115 -12.11 -4.47 -16.34
N ILE A 116 -11.48 -3.65 -17.16
CA ILE A 116 -10.21 -2.99 -16.85
C ILE A 116 -10.43 -1.80 -15.93
N GLN A 117 -11.59 -1.17 -16.05
CA GLN A 117 -11.97 0.00 -15.25
C GLN A 117 -13.36 -0.20 -14.68
N PHE A 118 -13.61 0.39 -13.53
CA PHE A 118 -14.93 0.37 -12.90
C PHE A 118 -15.29 1.76 -12.36
N LEU A 119 -16.57 2.07 -12.41
CA LEU A 119 -17.13 3.31 -11.88
C LEU A 119 -17.44 3.12 -10.40
N ILE A 120 -16.94 4.00 -9.55
CA ILE A 120 -17.38 4.10 -8.17
C ILE A 120 -18.66 4.94 -8.15
N VAL A 121 -19.74 4.31 -7.68
CA VAL A 121 -21.03 4.98 -7.47
C VAL A 121 -20.96 5.79 -6.19
N ASN A 122 -21.17 7.07 -6.31
CA ASN A 122 -21.20 7.96 -5.15
C ASN A 122 -22.56 7.83 -4.44
N GLN A 123 -22.61 7.05 -3.37
CA GLN A 123 -23.78 6.94 -2.50
C GLN A 123 -23.58 7.83 -1.27
N TYR A 124 -24.59 8.64 -0.97
CA TYR A 124 -24.50 9.61 0.09
C TYR A 124 -24.56 9.01 1.47
N ASN A 125 -23.64 9.45 2.33
CA ASN A 125 -23.78 9.20 3.75
C ASN A 125 -23.79 10.49 4.59
N ASN A 126 -23.07 11.53 4.20
CA ASN A 126 -23.07 12.79 4.95
C ASN A 126 -22.60 13.96 4.09
N LEU A 127 -23.33 15.05 4.10
CA LEU A 127 -22.92 16.32 3.52
C LEU A 127 -22.08 17.09 4.55
N ASN A 128 -20.79 17.23 4.32
CA ASN A 128 -19.92 18.07 5.12
C ASN A 128 -19.22 19.10 4.22
N GLY A 129 -19.54 20.39 4.42
CA GLY A 129 -18.93 21.48 3.66
C GLY A 129 -19.15 21.40 2.13
N GLY A 130 -20.28 20.87 1.67
CA GLY A 130 -20.58 20.68 0.24
C GLY A 130 -19.97 19.42 -0.38
N MET A 131 -19.29 18.60 0.42
CA MET A 131 -18.75 17.30 0.00
C MET A 131 -19.61 16.17 0.57
N TYR A 132 -19.93 15.23 -0.27
CA TYR A 132 -20.53 13.96 0.13
C TYR A 132 -19.45 12.95 0.44
N THR A 133 -19.66 12.18 1.49
CA THR A 133 -18.72 11.15 1.91
C THR A 133 -19.35 9.78 1.73
N MET A 134 -18.69 8.93 0.96
CA MET A 134 -19.02 7.53 0.82
C MET A 134 -17.93 6.73 1.55
N THR A 135 -18.32 5.96 2.58
CA THR A 135 -17.39 5.18 3.40
C THR A 135 -17.56 3.69 3.09
N GLN A 136 -16.47 2.96 3.07
CA GLN A 136 -16.48 1.50 2.94
C GLN A 136 -17.37 0.85 4.01
N SER A 137 -18.07 -0.20 3.65
CA SER A 137 -18.91 -0.98 4.57
C SER A 137 -18.10 -1.98 5.42
N SER A 138 -16.92 -2.35 4.94
CA SER A 138 -16.00 -3.28 5.61
C SER A 138 -14.56 -2.84 5.40
N GLU A 139 -13.67 -3.27 6.28
CA GLU A 139 -12.25 -3.03 6.11
C GLU A 139 -11.71 -3.68 4.84
N GLY A 140 -11.09 -2.88 3.99
CA GLY A 140 -10.36 -3.34 2.83
C GLY A 140 -8.86 -3.08 2.93
N ILE A 141 -8.43 -2.36 3.98
CA ILE A 141 -7.05 -1.89 4.09
C ILE A 141 -6.05 -3.03 4.32
N SER A 142 -6.48 -4.12 4.93
CA SER A 142 -5.66 -5.32 5.13
C SER A 142 -5.25 -5.97 3.79
N THR A 143 -6.01 -5.73 2.72
CA THR A 143 -5.68 -6.22 1.38
C THR A 143 -4.67 -5.35 0.63
N TRP A 144 -4.38 -4.14 1.14
CA TRP A 144 -3.45 -3.22 0.47
C TRP A 144 -2.00 -3.62 0.61
N ALA A 145 -1.65 -4.19 1.75
CA ALA A 145 -0.32 -4.72 1.97
C ALA A 145 -0.45 -6.24 2.03
N LYS A 146 -0.09 -6.87 0.95
CA LYS A 146 0.09 -8.34 0.91
C LYS A 146 1.30 -8.80 1.73
N LEU A 147 1.89 -7.88 2.51
CA LEU A 147 3.02 -8.15 3.39
C LEU A 147 2.53 -8.84 4.65
N ASN A 148 2.86 -10.11 4.80
CA ASN A 148 2.52 -10.86 6.01
C ASN A 148 3.71 -11.05 6.94
N ARG A 149 4.95 -10.97 6.41
CA ARG A 149 6.12 -11.35 7.17
C ARG A 149 7.37 -10.57 6.73
N ILE A 150 8.21 -10.21 7.70
CA ILE A 150 9.55 -9.69 7.49
C ILE A 150 10.54 -10.68 8.08
N LEU A 151 11.58 -11.03 7.31
CA LEU A 151 12.69 -11.86 7.73
C LEU A 151 13.98 -11.05 7.80
N PHE A 152 14.76 -11.30 8.82
CA PHE A 152 16.15 -10.92 8.90
C PHE A 152 16.99 -12.13 8.51
N GLU A 153 17.64 -12.07 7.36
CA GLU A 153 18.44 -13.14 6.80
C GLU A 153 19.91 -12.78 6.77
N THR A 154 20.76 -13.81 6.71
CA THR A 154 22.21 -13.66 6.59
C THR A 154 22.74 -14.66 5.60
N SER A 155 23.89 -14.33 4.98
CA SER A 155 24.67 -15.28 4.19
C SER A 155 26.01 -15.64 4.87
N THR A 156 26.40 -14.90 5.90
CA THR A 156 27.74 -15.02 6.53
C THR A 156 27.70 -15.69 7.90
N ILE A 157 26.58 -15.63 8.63
CA ILE A 157 26.46 -16.33 9.92
C ILE A 157 26.10 -17.79 9.64
N PRO A 158 26.96 -18.77 10.04
CA PRO A 158 26.76 -20.17 9.73
C PRO A 158 25.68 -20.81 10.62
N ILE A 159 24.43 -20.53 10.34
CA ILE A 159 23.25 -21.13 10.95
C ILE A 159 22.53 -22.03 9.94
N ASP A 160 21.64 -22.89 10.43
CA ASP A 160 20.88 -23.79 9.56
C ASP A 160 19.99 -23.04 8.59
N LYS A 161 19.99 -23.49 7.34
CA LYS A 161 19.10 -23.00 6.32
C LYS A 161 17.69 -23.53 6.56
N GLN A 162 16.71 -22.67 6.35
CA GLN A 162 15.29 -22.99 6.45
C GLN A 162 14.61 -22.79 5.09
N LEU A 163 13.66 -23.66 4.79
CA LEU A 163 12.79 -23.52 3.64
C LEU A 163 11.74 -22.44 3.91
N VAL A 164 11.64 -21.48 3.01
CA VAL A 164 10.67 -20.41 3.10
C VAL A 164 9.94 -20.26 1.76
N GLY A 165 8.63 -20.20 1.81
CA GLY A 165 7.76 -20.03 0.64
C GLY A 165 7.04 -21.32 0.24
N SER A 166 5.91 -21.16 -0.43
CA SER A 166 5.04 -22.26 -0.84
C SER A 166 5.23 -22.70 -2.29
N GLN A 167 5.87 -21.88 -3.13
CA GLN A 167 6.01 -22.16 -4.57
C GLN A 167 7.46 -22.25 -5.07
N ASN A 168 8.39 -21.59 -4.38
CA ASN A 168 9.81 -21.71 -4.68
C ASN A 168 10.52 -22.03 -3.37
N ASP A 169 11.01 -23.25 -3.23
CA ASP A 169 11.76 -23.72 -2.05
C ASP A 169 13.08 -22.92 -1.88
N ILE A 170 12.94 -21.68 -1.43
CA ILE A 170 14.10 -20.84 -1.15
C ILE A 170 14.67 -21.25 0.20
N GLN A 171 15.91 -21.70 0.21
CA GLN A 171 16.65 -22.02 1.42
C GLN A 171 17.44 -20.79 1.88
N ILE A 172 17.07 -20.21 3.01
CA ILE A 172 17.70 -19.03 3.60
C ILE A 172 18.09 -19.26 5.06
N GLN A 173 19.12 -18.58 5.49
CA GLN A 173 19.57 -18.57 6.88
C GLN A 173 18.84 -17.43 7.61
N ILE A 174 17.87 -17.77 8.44
CA ILE A 174 17.01 -16.81 9.12
C ILE A 174 17.55 -16.51 10.51
N ILE A 175 17.87 -15.23 10.75
CA ILE A 175 18.27 -14.74 12.07
C ILE A 175 17.01 -14.58 12.93
N GLU A 176 16.00 -13.91 12.41
CA GLU A 176 14.74 -13.62 13.11
C GLU A 176 13.63 -13.38 12.09
N ASP A 177 12.39 -13.57 12.50
CA ASP A 177 11.22 -13.30 11.68
C ASP A 177 10.10 -12.63 12.50
N TYR A 178 9.40 -11.74 11.83
CA TYR A 178 8.30 -10.98 12.39
C TYR A 178 7.09 -11.10 11.48
N ILE A 179 5.95 -11.36 12.07
CA ILE A 179 4.66 -11.36 11.37
C ILE A 179 4.02 -9.99 11.58
N VAL A 180 3.23 -9.55 10.61
CA VAL A 180 2.48 -8.31 10.74
C VAL A 180 1.55 -8.38 11.95
N ASP A 181 1.67 -7.42 12.85
CA ASP A 181 0.74 -7.25 13.96
C ASP A 181 -0.36 -6.28 13.51
N GLN A 182 -1.57 -6.81 13.40
CA GLN A 182 -2.75 -6.00 13.06
C GLN A 182 -3.25 -5.29 14.32
N ASP A 183 -2.56 -4.23 14.72
CA ASP A 183 -3.06 -3.33 15.77
C ASP A 183 -4.19 -2.45 15.20
N PRO A 184 -5.44 -2.67 15.63
CA PRO A 184 -6.58 -1.88 15.15
C PRO A 184 -6.48 -0.39 15.53
N ASN A 185 -5.60 -0.05 16.48
CA ASN A 185 -5.37 1.35 16.89
C ASN A 185 -4.31 2.06 16.03
N ARG A 186 -3.61 1.34 15.15
CA ARG A 186 -2.57 1.89 14.26
C ARG A 186 -2.80 1.53 12.79
N PRO A 187 -3.97 1.86 12.23
CA PRO A 187 -4.36 1.41 10.90
C PRO A 187 -3.49 1.98 9.76
N LEU A 188 -2.69 3.01 10.06
CA LEU A 188 -1.85 3.69 9.06
C LEU A 188 -0.42 3.14 8.98
N ASP A 189 -0.01 2.34 9.96
CA ASP A 189 1.34 1.81 10.07
C ASP A 189 1.29 0.29 10.15
N LEU A 190 2.11 -0.38 9.35
CA LEU A 190 2.34 -1.81 9.52
C LEU A 190 3.28 -2.01 10.71
N VAL A 191 2.81 -2.70 11.72
CA VAL A 191 3.60 -3.06 12.90
C VAL A 191 3.96 -4.53 12.79
N PHE A 192 5.23 -4.83 12.88
CA PHE A 192 5.75 -6.20 12.90
C PHE A 192 6.25 -6.51 14.30
N ALA A 193 5.72 -7.55 14.89
CA ALA A 193 6.08 -7.99 16.24
C ALA A 193 6.53 -9.45 16.24
N PRO A 194 7.44 -9.84 17.16
CA PRO A 194 7.81 -11.23 17.32
C PRO A 194 6.60 -12.02 17.86
N GLN A 195 6.32 -13.17 17.26
CA GLN A 195 5.22 -14.06 17.67
C GLN A 195 5.58 -14.97 18.86
N GLY A 196 6.72 -14.75 19.47
CA GLY A 196 7.19 -15.57 20.57
C GLY A 196 8.50 -15.08 21.17
N PRO A 197 9.20 -15.91 21.94
CA PRO A 197 10.53 -15.58 22.39
C PRO A 197 11.48 -15.41 21.21
N LEU A 198 12.49 -14.56 21.40
CA LEU A 198 13.53 -14.33 20.38
C LEU A 198 14.11 -15.65 19.89
N ARG A 199 14.33 -15.76 18.61
CA ARG A 199 14.87 -16.96 17.98
C ARG A 199 16.29 -17.23 18.47
N ILE A 200 16.55 -18.48 18.82
CA ILE A 200 17.86 -18.97 19.18
C ILE A 200 18.39 -19.86 18.05
N ASN A 201 19.44 -19.41 17.40
CA ASN A 201 20.10 -20.15 16.34
C ASN A 201 21.42 -20.75 16.86
N THR A 202 21.72 -21.99 16.47
CA THR A 202 23.00 -22.63 16.75
C THR A 202 24.00 -22.31 15.63
N LEU A 203 25.19 -21.87 16.00
CA LEU A 203 26.27 -21.68 15.02
C LEU A 203 26.87 -23.02 14.63
N ASN A 204 26.87 -23.31 13.34
CA ASN A 204 27.39 -24.58 12.77
C ASN A 204 28.84 -24.43 12.26
N SER A 205 29.64 -23.63 12.94
CA SER A 205 31.02 -23.42 12.53
C SER A 205 31.93 -23.27 13.76
N ASN A 206 33.10 -23.84 13.66
CA ASN A 206 34.20 -23.64 14.62
C ASN A 206 35.15 -22.51 14.21
N PHE A 207 34.94 -21.89 13.05
CA PHE A 207 35.75 -20.79 12.57
C PHE A 207 35.23 -19.45 13.12
N PRO A 208 36.14 -18.49 13.37
CA PRO A 208 35.73 -17.14 13.77
C PRO A 208 34.90 -16.48 12.68
N LEU A 209 33.88 -15.74 13.08
CA LEU A 209 33.13 -14.86 12.18
C LEU A 209 33.99 -13.65 11.84
N THR A 210 34.30 -13.47 10.56
CA THR A 210 35.09 -12.35 10.05
C THR A 210 34.25 -11.18 9.58
N SER A 211 32.99 -11.45 9.19
CA SER A 211 32.04 -10.47 8.76
C SER A 211 30.63 -10.94 9.09
N ILE A 212 29.73 -10.00 9.24
CA ILE A 212 28.29 -10.26 9.44
C ILE A 212 27.54 -9.40 8.44
N ASP A 213 26.75 -10.04 7.57
CA ASP A 213 25.76 -9.41 6.74
C ASP A 213 24.38 -9.65 7.32
N VAL A 214 23.49 -8.68 7.14
CA VAL A 214 22.09 -8.81 7.47
C VAL A 214 21.27 -8.16 6.38
N ASN A 215 20.42 -8.94 5.76
CA ASN A 215 19.43 -8.46 4.80
C ASN A 215 18.04 -8.51 5.41
N ILE A 216 17.18 -7.60 5.02
CA ILE A 216 15.78 -7.59 5.39
C ILE A 216 14.98 -8.01 4.16
N ARG A 217 14.20 -9.08 4.29
CA ARG A 217 13.34 -9.58 3.22
C ARG A 217 11.90 -9.57 3.69
N TRP A 218 11.00 -9.15 2.82
CA TRP A 218 9.58 -9.28 3.05
C TRP A 218 9.00 -10.46 2.26
N PHE A 219 7.91 -11.01 2.77
CA PHE A 219 7.08 -12.01 2.10
C PHE A 219 5.64 -11.53 2.04
N SER A 220 4.98 -11.85 0.92
CA SER A 220 3.56 -11.65 0.74
C SER A 220 2.78 -12.93 0.99
N ASP A 221 1.47 -12.80 1.14
CA ASP A 221 0.56 -13.96 1.21
C ASP A 221 0.55 -14.78 -0.07
N ASP A 222 0.84 -14.17 -1.21
CA ASP A 222 0.92 -14.83 -2.52
C ASP A 222 2.23 -15.63 -2.72
N GLY A 223 3.15 -15.58 -1.75
CA GLY A 223 4.45 -16.24 -1.81
C GLY A 223 5.56 -15.43 -2.47
N ASP A 224 5.28 -14.20 -2.90
CA ASP A 224 6.31 -13.31 -3.41
C ASP A 224 7.24 -12.87 -2.29
N SER A 225 8.52 -12.71 -2.62
CA SER A 225 9.51 -12.21 -1.66
C SER A 225 10.53 -11.29 -2.31
N GLN A 226 10.95 -10.27 -1.58
CA GLN A 226 11.94 -9.31 -2.06
C GLN A 226 12.80 -8.77 -0.92
N ILE A 227 14.06 -8.47 -1.21
CA ILE A 227 14.92 -7.75 -0.27
C ILE A 227 14.47 -6.29 -0.17
N ILE A 228 14.31 -5.80 1.05
CA ILE A 228 14.00 -4.39 1.31
C ILE A 228 15.28 -3.58 1.18
N LEU A 229 15.28 -2.66 0.22
CA LEU A 229 16.34 -1.67 0.08
C LEU A 229 16.00 -0.46 0.93
N LEU A 230 16.81 -0.17 1.93
CA LEU A 230 16.61 1.03 2.75
C LEU A 230 16.95 2.28 1.92
N PRO A 231 16.07 3.30 1.92
CA PRO A 231 16.37 4.57 1.26
C PRO A 231 17.63 5.22 1.83
N SER A 232 18.30 6.04 1.02
CA SER A 232 19.41 6.88 1.50
C SER A 232 18.96 7.70 2.70
N ASN A 233 19.81 7.75 3.73
CA ASN A 233 19.56 8.41 5.01
C ASN A 233 18.60 7.70 5.98
N THR A 234 18.09 6.51 5.65
CA THR A 234 17.43 5.64 6.64
C THR A 234 18.45 4.73 7.32
N ARG A 235 18.21 4.41 8.58
CA ARG A 235 19.04 3.51 9.36
C ARG A 235 18.18 2.39 9.95
N ALA A 236 18.67 1.18 9.85
CA ALA A 236 18.17 0.06 10.63
C ALA A 236 19.24 -0.37 11.63
N SER A 237 18.84 -0.85 12.78
CA SER A 237 19.75 -1.42 13.76
C SER A 237 19.23 -2.78 14.21
N ILE A 238 20.13 -3.73 14.30
CA ILE A 238 19.85 -5.07 14.82
C ILE A 238 20.86 -5.35 15.94
N LYS A 239 20.40 -5.99 17.00
CA LYS A 239 21.24 -6.41 18.11
C LYS A 239 21.30 -7.93 18.14
N LEU A 240 22.48 -8.49 17.84
CA LEU A 240 22.75 -9.91 17.94
C LEU A 240 23.49 -10.21 19.26
N ARG A 241 23.06 -11.26 19.95
CA ARG A 241 23.71 -11.74 21.16
C ARG A 241 24.28 -13.13 20.92
N PHE A 242 25.58 -13.26 21.05
CA PHE A 242 26.28 -14.54 20.99
C PHE A 242 26.53 -15.05 22.41
N THR A 243 26.17 -16.29 22.66
CA THR A 243 26.39 -16.95 23.95
C THR A 243 27.13 -18.28 23.73
N LYS A 244 28.11 -18.57 24.56
CA LYS A 244 28.72 -19.89 24.55
C LYS A 244 27.74 -20.90 25.15
N ARG A 245 27.54 -22.02 24.46
CA ARG A 245 26.75 -23.12 25.03
C ARG A 245 27.56 -23.70 26.19
N SER A 246 26.99 -23.74 27.38
CA SER A 246 27.54 -24.53 28.49
C SER A 246 27.35 -26.01 28.15
N THR A 247 28.45 -26.71 27.99
CA THR A 247 28.47 -28.17 27.87
C THR A 247 28.10 -28.80 29.19
#